data_610217fbacef8509c26b789c2e6f5b5f
#
_entry.id   610217fbacef8509c26b789c2e6f5b5f
#
_cell.length_a   1.000
_cell.length_b   1.000
_cell.length_c   1.000
_cell.angle_alpha   90.00
_cell.angle_beta   90.00
_cell.angle_gamma   90.00
#
_symmetry.space_group_name_H-M   'P 1'
#
loop_
_entity.id
_entity.type
_entity.pdbx_description
1 polymer ?
#
loop_
_entity_poly.entity_id
_entity_poly.type
_entity_poly.pdbx_seq_one_letter_code
_entity_poly.pdbx_strand_id
1 'polypeptide(L)'
;VKFGQVLSTRRDLLPPDIADELARLQDRVPPFDPDIAIATIERAFRRPVDEVFTSFDRTPVASASIAQVHFATLRDRQGIEREVAVKVLRPGMLPVIEKDLSLMRMMAGWVESLSADGKRLKPREVVAEFDNYLHDELDLVREAANAAQLRRNMTGLDLVLIPEIFWDFCHPEVMVMQRMNGVPISQIDRLREAGVDIPKLARDGVTIFFTQVFRDGFFHADMHPGNIQVSLEPATFGRYISLDFGIVGTLTEVDTVSYTHLRAHETRGNL
;
A
#
# COMPACT_ATOMS: atom_id res chain seq x y z
N VAL A 1 10.82 -12.38 -4.38
CA VAL A 1 9.38 -12.10 -4.59
C VAL A 1 9.16 -10.61 -4.86
N LYS A 2 9.53 -9.68 -3.98
CA LYS A 2 9.30 -8.23 -4.13
C LYS A 2 9.92 -7.63 -5.40
N PHE A 3 11.14 -7.99 -5.75
CA PHE A 3 11.77 -7.53 -6.99
C PHE A 3 10.97 -7.99 -8.23
N GLY A 4 10.49 -9.23 -8.24
CA GLY A 4 9.60 -9.73 -9.29
C GLY A 4 8.27 -8.98 -9.34
N GLN A 5 7.72 -8.57 -8.19
CA GLN A 5 6.50 -7.75 -8.11
C GLN A 5 6.73 -6.37 -8.74
N VAL A 6 7.78 -5.67 -8.37
CA VAL A 6 8.14 -4.36 -8.96
C VAL A 6 8.40 -4.48 -10.46
N LEU A 7 9.11 -5.53 -10.90
CA LEU A 7 9.32 -5.77 -12.33
C LEU A 7 8.05 -6.12 -13.09
N SER A 8 7.09 -6.81 -12.47
CA SER A 8 5.81 -7.16 -13.12
C SER A 8 4.93 -5.95 -13.43
N THR A 9 5.12 -4.85 -12.72
CA THR A 9 4.44 -3.56 -13.01
C THR A 9 5.06 -2.83 -14.21
N ARG A 10 6.32 -3.13 -14.52
CA ARG A 10 7.08 -2.53 -15.63
C ARG A 10 6.99 -3.40 -16.88
N ARG A 11 5.78 -3.52 -17.42
CA ARG A 11 5.51 -4.29 -18.67
C ARG A 11 6.24 -3.74 -19.91
N ASP A 12 6.77 -2.53 -19.81
CA ASP A 12 7.62 -1.90 -20.81
C ASP A 12 9.04 -2.50 -20.87
N LEU A 13 9.49 -3.15 -19.80
CA LEU A 13 10.85 -3.70 -19.68
C LEU A 13 10.92 -5.22 -19.89
N LEU A 14 9.79 -5.92 -19.84
CA LEU A 14 9.74 -7.38 -19.87
C LEU A 14 8.84 -7.91 -21.00
N PRO A 15 9.18 -9.07 -21.59
CA PRO A 15 8.24 -9.81 -22.42
C PRO A 15 6.94 -10.11 -21.68
N PRO A 16 5.77 -10.06 -22.36
CA PRO A 16 4.46 -10.22 -21.71
C PRO A 16 4.30 -11.52 -20.91
N ASP A 17 4.84 -12.63 -21.41
CA ASP A 17 4.82 -13.94 -20.78
C ASP A 17 5.59 -13.96 -19.45
N ILE A 18 6.74 -13.30 -19.39
CA ILE A 18 7.53 -13.15 -18.15
C ILE A 18 6.83 -12.21 -17.18
N ALA A 19 6.27 -11.10 -17.66
CA ALA A 19 5.52 -10.17 -16.82
C ALA A 19 4.30 -10.82 -16.18
N ASP A 20 3.56 -11.65 -16.94
CA ASP A 20 2.39 -12.39 -16.46
C ASP A 20 2.77 -13.48 -15.45
N GLU A 21 3.89 -14.17 -15.63
CA GLU A 21 4.38 -15.15 -14.66
C GLU A 21 4.86 -14.50 -13.37
N LEU A 22 5.53 -13.34 -13.45
CA LEU A 22 5.91 -12.56 -12.29
C LEU A 22 4.72 -11.95 -11.54
N ALA A 23 3.65 -11.58 -12.26
CA ALA A 23 2.41 -11.10 -11.65
C ALA A 23 1.75 -12.18 -10.77
N ARG A 24 1.88 -13.47 -11.10
CA ARG A 24 1.40 -14.57 -10.25
C ARG A 24 2.10 -14.67 -8.89
N LEU A 25 3.27 -14.06 -8.74
CA LEU A 25 3.97 -13.98 -7.45
C LEU A 25 3.35 -12.94 -6.50
N GLN A 26 2.42 -12.10 -6.98
CA GLN A 26 1.82 -11.02 -6.19
C GLN A 26 0.79 -11.52 -5.16
N ASP A 27 0.02 -12.58 -5.46
CA ASP A 27 -1.26 -12.81 -4.79
C ASP A 27 -1.32 -13.94 -3.76
N ARG A 28 -0.24 -14.72 -3.51
CA ARG A 28 -0.35 -15.90 -2.64
C ARG A 28 0.89 -16.20 -1.83
N VAL A 29 1.17 -15.35 -0.85
CA VAL A 29 2.13 -15.73 0.18
C VAL A 29 1.38 -16.41 1.33
N PRO A 30 1.72 -17.65 1.71
CA PRO A 30 1.07 -18.30 2.84
C PRO A 30 1.21 -17.46 4.12
N PRO A 31 0.16 -17.40 4.94
CA PRO A 31 0.26 -16.73 6.22
C PRO A 31 1.33 -17.42 7.09
N PHE A 32 2.01 -16.65 7.92
CA PHE A 32 2.89 -17.20 8.93
C PHE A 32 2.08 -17.55 10.19
N ASP A 33 2.69 -18.36 11.06
CA ASP A 33 2.04 -18.86 12.27
C ASP A 33 1.44 -17.73 13.11
N PRO A 34 0.16 -17.78 13.49
CA PRO A 34 -0.47 -16.79 14.36
C PRO A 34 0.25 -16.59 15.71
N ASP A 35 0.90 -17.60 16.26
CA ASP A 35 1.68 -17.47 17.50
C ASP A 35 2.88 -16.53 17.30
N ILE A 36 3.47 -16.54 16.11
CA ILE A 36 4.54 -15.59 15.75
C ILE A 36 3.99 -14.17 15.65
N ALA A 37 2.80 -13.98 15.10
CA ALA A 37 2.14 -12.66 15.04
C ALA A 37 1.86 -12.14 16.45
N ILE A 38 1.30 -12.98 17.33
CA ILE A 38 1.04 -12.64 18.73
C ILE A 38 2.33 -12.27 19.45
N ALA A 39 3.37 -13.09 19.33
CA ALA A 39 4.67 -12.81 19.96
C ALA A 39 5.29 -11.48 19.44
N THR A 40 5.06 -11.12 18.18
CA THR A 40 5.49 -9.84 17.63
C THR A 40 4.72 -8.66 18.23
N ILE A 41 3.39 -8.79 18.38
CA ILE A 41 2.53 -7.81 19.04
C ILE A 41 2.95 -7.62 20.51
N GLU A 42 3.10 -8.72 21.25
CA GLU A 42 3.47 -8.69 22.67
C GLU A 42 4.86 -8.08 22.91
N ARG A 43 5.81 -8.39 22.02
CA ARG A 43 7.14 -7.75 22.04
C ARG A 43 7.07 -6.26 21.76
N ALA A 44 6.28 -5.86 20.75
CA ALA A 44 6.12 -4.46 20.35
C ALA A 44 5.52 -3.61 21.49
N PHE A 45 4.48 -4.11 22.14
CA PHE A 45 3.76 -3.37 23.18
C PHE A 45 4.21 -3.71 24.60
N ARG A 46 5.06 -4.71 24.78
CA ARG A 46 5.55 -5.20 26.09
C ARG A 46 4.40 -5.57 27.04
N ARG A 47 3.35 -6.12 26.49
CA ARG A 47 2.14 -6.58 27.20
C ARG A 47 1.56 -7.81 26.50
N PRO A 48 0.88 -8.70 27.22
CA PRO A 48 0.11 -9.79 26.63
C PRO A 48 -0.94 -9.28 25.63
N VAL A 49 -1.22 -10.05 24.59
CA VAL A 49 -2.15 -9.66 23.52
C VAL A 49 -3.57 -9.40 24.03
N ASP A 50 -4.01 -10.10 25.07
CA ASP A 50 -5.32 -9.94 25.73
C ASP A 50 -5.41 -8.69 26.62
N GLU A 51 -4.29 -8.09 26.97
CA GLU A 51 -4.23 -6.75 27.60
C GLU A 51 -4.23 -5.61 26.57
N VAL A 52 -3.82 -5.89 25.33
CA VAL A 52 -3.81 -4.92 24.22
C VAL A 52 -5.16 -4.87 23.53
N PHE A 53 -5.74 -6.05 23.25
CA PHE A 53 -7.01 -6.20 22.52
C PHE A 53 -8.03 -6.93 23.37
N THR A 54 -9.27 -6.48 23.35
CA THR A 54 -10.39 -7.19 24.02
C THR A 54 -10.76 -8.49 23.29
N SER A 55 -10.48 -8.56 21.99
CA SER A 55 -10.51 -9.80 21.20
C SER A 55 -9.48 -9.71 20.08
N PHE A 56 -8.87 -10.86 19.74
CA PHE A 56 -7.91 -10.96 18.63
C PHE A 56 -8.21 -12.24 17.83
N ASP A 57 -8.52 -12.06 16.53
CA ASP A 57 -8.72 -13.21 15.64
C ASP A 57 -7.35 -13.75 15.20
N ARG A 58 -7.07 -14.99 15.58
CA ARG A 58 -5.81 -15.67 15.24
C ARG A 58 -5.72 -16.00 13.74
N THR A 59 -6.86 -16.07 13.04
CA THR A 59 -6.89 -16.35 11.61
C THR A 59 -6.65 -15.07 10.84
N PRO A 60 -5.56 -14.94 10.07
CA PRO A 60 -5.32 -13.73 9.28
C PRO A 60 -6.36 -13.61 8.15
N VAL A 61 -6.84 -12.40 7.93
CA VAL A 61 -7.79 -12.07 6.85
C VAL A 61 -7.09 -11.75 5.54
N ALA A 62 -5.81 -11.39 5.62
CA ALA A 62 -4.96 -11.15 4.46
C ALA A 62 -3.50 -11.49 4.80
N SER A 63 -2.76 -11.97 3.82
CA SER A 63 -1.33 -12.24 3.94
C SER A 63 -0.60 -11.76 2.71
N ALA A 64 0.37 -10.87 2.91
CA ALA A 64 1.25 -10.32 1.89
C ALA A 64 2.69 -10.85 2.08
N SER A 65 3.60 -10.45 1.21
CA SER A 65 5.00 -10.89 1.25
C SER A 65 5.71 -10.52 2.55
N ILE A 66 5.42 -9.36 3.12
CA ILE A 66 6.11 -8.83 4.30
C ILE A 66 5.24 -8.71 5.55
N ALA A 67 3.91 -8.82 5.43
CA ALA A 67 3.00 -8.64 6.54
C ALA A 67 1.75 -9.52 6.41
N GLN A 68 1.04 -9.70 7.50
CA GLN A 68 -0.32 -10.23 7.50
C GLN A 68 -1.23 -9.35 8.34
N VAL A 69 -2.55 -9.46 8.09
CA VAL A 69 -3.57 -8.64 8.76
C VAL A 69 -4.52 -9.53 9.53
N HIS A 70 -4.78 -9.17 10.77
CA HIS A 70 -5.75 -9.82 11.65
C HIS A 70 -6.87 -8.85 12.02
N PHE A 71 -8.05 -9.35 12.30
CA PHE A 71 -9.09 -8.53 12.94
C PHE A 71 -8.97 -8.63 14.45
N ALA A 72 -9.30 -7.53 15.10
CA ALA A 72 -9.29 -7.45 16.56
C ALA A 72 -10.32 -6.42 17.03
N THR A 73 -10.56 -6.39 18.34
CA THR A 73 -11.31 -5.33 19.00
C THR A 73 -10.42 -4.73 20.09
N LEU A 74 -10.40 -3.42 20.19
CA LEU A 74 -9.68 -2.71 21.26
C LEU A 74 -10.60 -1.70 21.94
N ARG A 75 -10.21 -1.24 23.12
CA ARG A 75 -10.82 -0.07 23.77
C ARG A 75 -9.95 1.15 23.52
N ASP A 76 -10.57 2.19 22.96
CA ASP A 76 -9.90 3.47 22.76
C ASP A 76 -9.72 4.23 24.09
N ARG A 77 -9.07 5.40 24.05
CA ARG A 77 -8.83 6.26 25.22
C ARG A 77 -10.12 6.68 25.95
N GLN A 78 -11.27 6.61 25.27
CA GLN A 78 -12.58 6.95 25.81
C GLN A 78 -13.31 5.73 26.40
N GLY A 79 -12.67 4.54 26.33
CA GLY A 79 -13.24 3.28 26.76
C GLY A 79 -14.26 2.67 25.78
N ILE A 80 -14.37 3.21 24.57
CA ILE A 80 -15.26 2.73 23.51
C ILE A 80 -14.59 1.56 22.79
N GLU A 81 -15.35 0.49 22.58
CA GLU A 81 -14.87 -0.63 21.78
C GLU A 81 -14.83 -0.27 20.29
N ARG A 82 -13.72 -0.56 19.65
CA ARG A 82 -13.46 -0.32 18.24
C ARG A 82 -13.03 -1.60 17.54
N GLU A 83 -13.71 -1.93 16.45
CA GLU A 83 -13.24 -2.98 15.55
C GLU A 83 -12.05 -2.46 14.74
N VAL A 84 -10.96 -3.22 14.71
CA VAL A 84 -9.71 -2.82 14.10
C VAL A 84 -9.13 -3.91 13.21
N ALA A 85 -8.30 -3.49 12.26
CA ALA A 85 -7.40 -4.35 11.51
C ALA A 85 -5.98 -4.13 12.03
N VAL A 86 -5.32 -5.22 12.39
CA VAL A 86 -3.96 -5.25 12.94
C VAL A 86 -3.04 -5.82 11.88
N LYS A 87 -2.21 -4.97 11.28
CA LYS A 87 -1.18 -5.35 10.31
C LYS A 87 0.09 -5.65 11.08
N VAL A 88 0.66 -6.84 10.88
CA VAL A 88 1.85 -7.33 11.60
C VAL A 88 2.92 -7.71 10.60
N LEU A 89 4.12 -7.18 10.72
CA LEU A 89 5.25 -7.54 9.88
C LEU A 89 5.67 -9.00 10.10
N ARG A 90 6.03 -9.65 9.01
CA ARG A 90 6.66 -10.98 9.05
C ARG A 90 8.03 -10.86 9.69
N PRO A 91 8.33 -11.62 10.76
CA PRO A 91 9.60 -11.52 11.45
C PRO A 91 10.76 -12.03 10.58
N GLY A 92 11.96 -11.52 10.84
CA GLY A 92 13.18 -11.97 10.18
C GLY A 92 13.30 -11.58 8.70
N MET A 93 12.50 -10.62 8.23
CA MET A 93 12.57 -10.18 6.83
C MET A 93 13.83 -9.37 6.53
N LEU A 94 14.31 -8.55 7.45
CA LEU A 94 15.47 -7.69 7.23
C LEU A 94 16.73 -8.47 6.79
N PRO A 95 17.16 -9.57 7.48
CA PRO A 95 18.32 -10.35 7.02
C PRO A 95 18.15 -10.97 5.62
N VAL A 96 16.93 -11.34 5.26
CA VAL A 96 16.63 -11.89 3.93
C VAL A 96 16.77 -10.80 2.87
N ILE A 97 16.19 -9.63 3.13
CA ILE A 97 16.26 -8.46 2.25
C ILE A 97 17.71 -8.02 2.04
N GLU A 98 18.51 -7.92 3.11
CA GLU A 98 19.92 -7.54 3.03
C GLU A 98 20.76 -8.53 2.18
N LYS A 99 20.47 -9.82 2.30
CA LYS A 99 21.13 -10.84 1.46
C LYS A 99 20.76 -10.68 -0.01
N ASP A 100 19.48 -10.45 -0.32
CA ASP A 100 19.03 -10.24 -1.69
C ASP A 100 19.61 -8.94 -2.27
N LEU A 101 19.64 -7.85 -1.51
CA LEU A 101 20.25 -6.58 -1.89
C LEU A 101 21.75 -6.71 -2.15
N SER A 102 22.46 -7.49 -1.35
CA SER A 102 23.90 -7.76 -1.55
C SER A 102 24.16 -8.43 -2.90
N LEU A 103 23.31 -9.41 -3.27
CA LEU A 103 23.37 -10.06 -4.57
C LEU A 103 23.07 -9.07 -5.70
N MET A 104 22.05 -8.25 -5.55
CA MET A 104 21.66 -7.23 -6.54
C MET A 104 22.76 -6.18 -6.74
N ARG A 105 23.39 -5.70 -5.67
CA ARG A 105 24.53 -4.77 -5.73
C ARG A 105 25.71 -5.37 -6.48
N MET A 106 25.99 -6.67 -6.26
CA MET A 106 27.04 -7.40 -6.99
C MET A 106 26.72 -7.49 -8.49
N MET A 107 25.49 -7.89 -8.85
CA MET A 107 25.06 -7.98 -10.26
C MET A 107 25.07 -6.61 -10.94
N ALA A 108 24.61 -5.56 -10.26
CA ALA A 108 24.65 -4.19 -10.77
C ALA A 108 26.09 -3.74 -11.10
N GLY A 109 27.05 -4.10 -10.24
CA GLY A 109 28.47 -3.86 -10.50
C GLY A 109 29.00 -4.56 -11.75
N TRP A 110 28.57 -5.80 -12.00
CA TRP A 110 28.95 -6.52 -13.20
C TRP A 110 28.34 -5.89 -14.47
N VAL A 111 27.04 -5.55 -14.44
CA VAL A 111 26.36 -4.91 -15.58
C VAL A 111 27.08 -3.60 -15.97
N GLU A 112 27.44 -2.77 -15.01
CA GLU A 112 28.18 -1.53 -15.27
C GLU A 112 29.58 -1.77 -15.84
N SER A 113 30.25 -2.88 -15.45
CA SER A 113 31.60 -3.17 -15.90
C SER A 113 31.66 -3.82 -17.30
N LEU A 114 30.59 -4.51 -17.72
CA LEU A 114 30.58 -5.33 -18.92
C LEU A 114 30.13 -4.60 -20.19
N SER A 115 29.41 -3.47 -20.07
CA SER A 115 28.92 -2.75 -21.26
C SER A 115 28.79 -1.25 -21.05
N ALA A 116 28.93 -0.49 -22.15
CA ALA A 116 28.70 0.95 -22.15
C ALA A 116 27.20 1.29 -21.88
N ASP A 117 26.29 0.48 -22.38
CA ASP A 117 24.87 0.61 -22.11
C ASP A 117 24.54 0.30 -20.64
N GLY A 118 25.26 -0.64 -20.01
CA GLY A 118 25.16 -0.92 -18.58
C GLY A 118 25.46 0.30 -17.72
N LYS A 119 26.45 1.12 -18.09
CA LYS A 119 26.74 2.38 -17.40
C LYS A 119 25.63 3.41 -17.56
N ARG A 120 24.99 3.48 -18.73
CA ARG A 120 23.89 4.41 -18.99
C ARG A 120 22.64 4.11 -18.16
N LEU A 121 22.39 2.83 -17.90
CA LEU A 121 21.23 2.37 -17.13
C LEU A 121 21.38 2.59 -15.61
N LYS A 122 22.59 2.95 -15.15
CA LYS A 122 22.88 3.24 -13.73
C LYS A 122 22.30 2.22 -12.74
N PRO A 123 22.56 0.91 -12.93
CA PRO A 123 21.91 -0.13 -12.15
C PRO A 123 22.23 -0.06 -10.66
N ARG A 124 23.36 0.52 -10.26
CA ARG A 124 23.66 0.74 -8.83
C ARG A 124 22.77 1.79 -8.20
N GLU A 125 22.41 2.87 -8.92
CA GLU A 125 21.48 3.87 -8.44
C GLU A 125 20.09 3.24 -8.28
N VAL A 126 19.65 2.43 -9.26
CA VAL A 126 18.38 1.69 -9.18
C VAL A 126 18.35 0.75 -7.98
N VAL A 127 19.45 0.02 -7.70
CA VAL A 127 19.52 -0.87 -6.52
C VAL A 127 19.52 -0.07 -5.22
N ALA A 128 20.15 1.10 -5.17
CA ALA A 128 20.15 1.96 -3.99
C ALA A 128 18.75 2.54 -3.69
N GLU A 129 18.00 2.94 -4.72
CA GLU A 129 16.60 3.38 -4.54
C GLU A 129 15.70 2.22 -4.09
N PHE A 130 15.90 1.03 -4.65
CA PHE A 130 15.18 -0.16 -4.24
C PHE A 130 15.49 -0.58 -2.79
N ASP A 131 16.73 -0.41 -2.36
CA ASP A 131 17.17 -0.60 -0.98
C ASP A 131 16.40 0.30 0.00
N ASN A 132 16.37 1.60 -0.28
CA ASN A 132 15.59 2.56 0.51
C ASN A 132 14.09 2.17 0.55
N TYR A 133 13.53 1.82 -0.60
CA TYR A 133 12.15 1.40 -0.72
C TYR A 133 11.81 0.17 0.15
N LEU A 134 12.68 -0.87 0.12
CA LEU A 134 12.46 -2.08 0.93
C LEU A 134 12.57 -1.82 2.43
N HIS A 135 13.49 -0.96 2.84
CA HIS A 135 13.60 -0.57 4.25
C HIS A 135 12.40 0.24 4.73
N ASP A 136 11.89 1.12 3.88
CA ASP A 136 10.68 1.90 4.16
C ASP A 136 9.44 1.01 4.33
N GLU A 137 9.34 -0.09 3.56
CA GLU A 137 8.26 -1.07 3.72
C GLU A 137 8.33 -1.87 5.03
N LEU A 138 9.49 -1.92 5.68
CA LEU A 138 9.66 -2.60 6.98
C LEU A 138 9.32 -1.69 8.18
N ASP A 139 8.81 -0.49 7.96
CA ASP A 139 8.37 0.43 9.00
C ASP A 139 6.88 0.77 8.86
N LEU A 140 6.03 0.05 9.59
CA LEU A 140 4.58 0.28 9.55
C LEU A 140 4.16 1.63 10.17
N VAL A 141 5.03 2.32 10.92
CA VAL A 141 4.74 3.69 11.40
C VAL A 141 4.75 4.66 10.23
N ARG A 142 5.62 4.46 9.24
CA ARG A 142 5.61 5.27 8.01
C ARG A 142 4.35 5.03 7.20
N GLU A 143 3.92 3.78 7.06
CA GLU A 143 2.67 3.45 6.40
C GLU A 143 1.47 4.08 7.12
N ALA A 144 1.44 4.02 8.45
CA ALA A 144 0.43 4.69 9.27
C ALA A 144 0.42 6.23 9.06
N ALA A 145 1.60 6.85 8.95
CA ALA A 145 1.74 8.28 8.68
C ALA A 145 1.20 8.65 7.29
N ASN A 146 1.49 7.84 6.27
CA ASN A 146 0.98 8.00 4.93
C ASN A 146 -0.56 7.92 4.89
N ALA A 147 -1.14 6.89 5.54
CA ALA A 147 -2.58 6.74 5.68
C ALA A 147 -3.23 7.96 6.34
N ALA A 148 -2.67 8.41 7.45
CA ALA A 148 -3.17 9.58 8.17
C ALA A 148 -3.05 10.87 7.35
N GLN A 149 -1.98 11.03 6.55
CA GLN A 149 -1.82 12.18 5.65
C GLN A 149 -2.87 12.15 4.53
N LEU A 150 -3.02 11.01 3.83
CA LEU A 150 -4.05 10.84 2.80
C LEU A 150 -5.46 11.09 3.37
N ARG A 151 -5.77 10.58 4.57
CA ARG A 151 -7.05 10.81 5.22
C ARG A 151 -7.29 12.31 5.45
N ARG A 152 -6.29 13.05 5.93
CA ARG A 152 -6.40 14.51 6.10
C ARG A 152 -6.63 15.22 4.77
N ASN A 153 -5.86 14.87 3.76
CA ASN A 153 -5.95 15.48 2.43
C ASN A 153 -7.32 15.24 1.79
N MET A 154 -7.90 14.04 1.99
CA MET A 154 -9.20 13.68 1.43
C MET A 154 -10.39 14.17 2.27
N THR A 155 -10.16 14.87 3.38
CA THR A 155 -11.24 15.47 4.18
C THR A 155 -12.07 16.41 3.31
N GLY A 156 -13.40 16.19 3.27
CA GLY A 156 -14.32 16.96 2.43
C GLY A 156 -14.52 16.40 1.01
N LEU A 157 -13.78 15.37 0.61
CA LEU A 157 -14.06 14.61 -0.60
C LEU A 157 -14.79 13.30 -0.24
N ASP A 158 -16.12 13.34 -0.35
CA ASP A 158 -16.99 12.24 0.04
C ASP A 158 -17.00 11.05 -0.97
N LEU A 159 -15.88 10.75 -1.59
CA LEU A 159 -15.73 9.70 -2.59
C LEU A 159 -14.88 8.53 -2.10
N VAL A 160 -14.00 8.75 -1.10
CA VAL A 160 -13.07 7.76 -0.60
C VAL A 160 -13.05 7.72 0.92
N LEU A 161 -12.95 6.53 1.46
CA LEU A 161 -12.77 6.24 2.88
C LEU A 161 -11.35 5.76 3.10
N ILE A 162 -10.68 6.36 4.06
CA ILE A 162 -9.34 5.97 4.49
C ILE A 162 -9.42 5.66 5.99
N PRO A 163 -8.94 4.49 6.44
CA PRO A 163 -9.08 4.06 7.82
C PRO A 163 -8.44 5.04 8.80
N GLU A 164 -9.03 5.17 9.97
CA GLU A 164 -8.41 5.84 11.09
C GLU A 164 -7.24 5.03 11.63
N ILE A 165 -6.15 5.69 12.00
CA ILE A 165 -4.98 5.06 12.61
C ILE A 165 -5.05 5.22 14.12
N PHE A 166 -4.89 4.12 14.84
CA PHE A 166 -4.84 4.10 16.30
C PHE A 166 -3.40 4.19 16.78
N TRP A 167 -2.86 5.41 16.85
CA TRP A 167 -1.45 5.70 17.09
C TRP A 167 -0.88 5.09 18.37
N ASP A 168 -1.69 4.97 19.44
CA ASP A 168 -1.27 4.34 20.71
C ASP A 168 -0.96 2.85 20.55
N PHE A 169 -1.40 2.27 19.43
CA PHE A 169 -1.24 0.86 19.07
C PHE A 169 -0.42 0.71 17.78
N CYS A 170 0.49 1.66 17.51
CA CYS A 170 1.41 1.59 16.37
C CYS A 170 2.86 1.41 16.84
N HIS A 171 3.58 0.56 16.13
CA HIS A 171 4.99 0.24 16.31
C HIS A 171 5.59 -0.03 14.92
N PRO A 172 6.91 0.09 14.69
CA PRO A 172 7.49 -0.27 13.39
C PRO A 172 7.07 -1.65 12.85
N GLU A 173 6.84 -2.63 13.72
CA GLU A 173 6.41 -3.98 13.34
C GLU A 173 4.88 -4.21 13.40
N VAL A 174 4.09 -3.28 13.93
CA VAL A 174 2.64 -3.44 14.12
C VAL A 174 1.91 -2.13 13.84
N MET A 175 0.92 -2.17 12.95
CA MET A 175 0.03 -1.03 12.68
C MET A 175 -1.41 -1.43 12.99
N VAL A 176 -2.10 -0.58 13.77
CA VAL A 176 -3.52 -0.77 14.09
C VAL A 176 -4.33 0.35 13.45
N MET A 177 -5.27 -0.05 12.64
CA MET A 177 -6.17 0.84 11.90
C MET A 177 -7.63 0.41 12.03
N GLN A 178 -8.54 1.33 11.76
CA GLN A 178 -9.98 1.05 11.71
C GLN A 178 -10.25 -0.11 10.74
N ARG A 179 -11.04 -1.09 11.19
CA ARG A 179 -11.57 -2.14 10.32
C ARG A 179 -12.51 -1.52 9.30
N MET A 180 -12.25 -1.79 8.04
CA MET A 180 -13.11 -1.36 6.93
C MET A 180 -13.85 -2.57 6.36
N ASN A 181 -15.12 -2.36 5.99
CA ASN A 181 -15.96 -3.37 5.39
C ASN A 181 -16.32 -2.96 3.96
N GLY A 182 -15.85 -3.71 2.99
CA GLY A 182 -16.12 -3.43 1.58
C GLY A 182 -16.00 -4.67 0.71
N VAL A 183 -16.40 -4.53 -0.54
CA VAL A 183 -16.23 -5.54 -1.59
C VAL A 183 -15.03 -5.13 -2.45
N PRO A 184 -14.06 -6.03 -2.67
CA PRO A 184 -12.94 -5.76 -3.57
C PRO A 184 -13.40 -5.24 -4.92
N ILE A 185 -12.75 -4.18 -5.43
CA ILE A 185 -13.13 -3.56 -6.70
C ILE A 185 -13.01 -4.51 -7.89
N SER A 186 -12.18 -5.56 -7.78
CA SER A 186 -12.07 -6.61 -8.79
C SER A 186 -13.33 -7.47 -8.93
N GLN A 187 -14.22 -7.48 -7.93
CA GLN A 187 -15.47 -8.25 -7.92
C GLN A 187 -16.63 -7.43 -8.54
N ILE A 188 -16.46 -7.01 -9.78
CA ILE A 188 -17.40 -6.10 -10.49
C ILE A 188 -18.83 -6.65 -10.53
N ASP A 189 -19.00 -7.94 -10.74
CA ASP A 189 -20.34 -8.54 -10.80
C ASP A 189 -21.06 -8.47 -9.46
N ARG A 190 -20.35 -8.73 -8.36
CA ARG A 190 -20.89 -8.58 -7.02
C ARG A 190 -21.26 -7.13 -6.70
N LEU A 191 -20.48 -6.16 -7.18
CA LEU A 191 -20.80 -4.74 -7.02
C LEU A 191 -22.04 -4.35 -7.81
N ARG A 192 -22.20 -4.86 -9.05
CA ARG A 192 -23.43 -4.64 -9.86
C ARG A 192 -24.67 -5.25 -9.20
N GLU A 193 -24.57 -6.48 -8.72
CA GLU A 193 -25.66 -7.16 -8.00
C GLU A 193 -26.09 -6.39 -6.74
N ALA A 194 -25.13 -5.75 -6.05
CA ALA A 194 -25.40 -4.88 -4.91
C ALA A 194 -25.98 -3.51 -5.30
N GLY A 195 -26.10 -3.18 -6.60
CA GLY A 195 -26.67 -1.93 -7.08
C GLY A 195 -25.67 -0.76 -7.19
N VAL A 196 -24.35 -1.02 -7.18
CA VAL A 196 -23.35 0.02 -7.35
C VAL A 196 -23.34 0.51 -8.80
N ASP A 197 -23.41 1.83 -9.01
CA ASP A 197 -23.28 2.46 -10.31
C ASP A 197 -21.82 2.44 -10.77
N ILE A 198 -21.45 1.45 -11.59
CA ILE A 198 -20.07 1.23 -12.06
C ILE A 198 -19.56 2.40 -12.89
N PRO A 199 -20.32 3.01 -13.83
CA PRO A 199 -19.92 4.24 -14.54
C PRO A 199 -19.61 5.41 -13.60
N LYS A 200 -20.42 5.61 -12.57
CA LYS A 200 -20.16 6.63 -11.53
C LYS A 200 -18.89 6.30 -10.76
N LEU A 201 -18.75 5.05 -10.32
CA LEU A 201 -17.57 4.58 -9.58
C LEU A 201 -16.29 4.86 -10.38
N ALA A 202 -16.28 4.59 -11.70
CA ALA A 202 -15.12 4.88 -12.54
C ALA A 202 -14.78 6.37 -12.59
N ARG A 203 -15.79 7.26 -12.72
CA ARG A 203 -15.57 8.72 -12.68
C ARG A 203 -15.05 9.19 -11.33
N ASP A 204 -15.61 8.65 -10.25
CA ASP A 204 -15.18 8.96 -8.88
C ASP A 204 -13.72 8.57 -8.66
N GLY A 205 -13.29 7.40 -9.16
CA GLY A 205 -11.90 6.94 -9.08
C GLY A 205 -10.93 7.89 -9.80
N VAL A 206 -11.29 8.36 -10.99
CA VAL A 206 -10.52 9.39 -11.71
C VAL A 206 -10.45 10.69 -10.90
N THR A 207 -11.58 11.13 -10.32
CA THR A 207 -11.63 12.33 -9.49
C THR A 207 -10.73 12.22 -8.27
N ILE A 208 -10.76 11.06 -7.56
CA ILE A 208 -9.90 10.79 -6.41
C ILE A 208 -8.44 10.89 -6.81
N PHE A 209 -8.04 10.20 -7.89
CA PHE A 209 -6.66 10.18 -8.36
C PHE A 209 -6.16 11.59 -8.71
N PHE A 210 -6.90 12.33 -9.55
CA PHE A 210 -6.49 13.67 -9.94
C PHE A 210 -6.47 14.66 -8.76
N THR A 211 -7.36 14.49 -7.79
CA THR A 211 -7.35 15.29 -6.57
C THR A 211 -6.09 15.06 -5.75
N GLN A 212 -5.72 13.81 -5.54
CA GLN A 212 -4.49 13.45 -4.81
C GLN A 212 -3.23 13.98 -5.51
N VAL A 213 -3.14 13.79 -6.83
CA VAL A 213 -1.96 14.17 -7.60
C VAL A 213 -1.84 15.68 -7.75
N PHE A 214 -2.89 16.36 -8.24
CA PHE A 214 -2.78 17.76 -8.67
C PHE A 214 -3.21 18.80 -7.63
N ARG A 215 -4.09 18.44 -6.71
CA ARG A 215 -4.47 19.33 -5.62
C ARG A 215 -3.54 19.18 -4.42
N ASP A 216 -3.26 17.92 -4.04
CA ASP A 216 -2.57 17.63 -2.78
C ASP A 216 -1.07 17.38 -2.97
N GLY A 217 -0.63 17.04 -4.19
CA GLY A 217 0.76 16.68 -4.47
C GLY A 217 1.24 15.44 -3.69
N PHE A 218 0.30 14.69 -3.09
CA PHE A 218 0.55 13.51 -2.28
C PHE A 218 -0.51 12.46 -2.62
N PHE A 219 -0.11 11.35 -3.18
CA PHE A 219 -1.03 10.37 -3.75
C PHE A 219 -0.62 8.93 -3.45
N HIS A 220 -1.61 8.07 -3.39
CA HIS A 220 -1.43 6.62 -3.31
C HIS A 220 -0.83 6.13 -4.63
N ALA A 221 0.39 5.61 -4.59
CA ALA A 221 1.13 5.22 -5.79
C ALA A 221 0.97 3.72 -6.15
N ASP A 222 0.31 2.93 -5.31
CA ASP A 222 -0.01 1.52 -5.57
C ASP A 222 -1.53 1.27 -5.56
N MET A 223 -2.25 1.82 -6.55
CA MET A 223 -3.69 1.64 -6.69
C MET A 223 -4.06 0.28 -7.33
N HIS A 224 -3.38 -0.79 -6.90
CA HIS A 224 -3.72 -2.14 -7.34
C HIS A 224 -5.14 -2.52 -6.85
N PRO A 225 -5.95 -3.25 -7.66
CA PRO A 225 -7.31 -3.63 -7.26
C PRO A 225 -7.41 -4.42 -5.93
N GLY A 226 -6.33 -5.05 -5.49
CA GLY A 226 -6.23 -5.73 -4.18
C GLY A 226 -6.23 -4.78 -2.99
N ASN A 227 -5.82 -3.52 -3.19
CA ASN A 227 -5.72 -2.47 -2.16
C ASN A 227 -6.97 -1.58 -2.12
N ILE A 228 -7.95 -1.86 -2.98
CA ILE A 228 -9.13 -1.02 -3.15
C ILE A 228 -10.40 -1.84 -2.99
N GLN A 229 -11.29 -1.36 -2.13
CA GLN A 229 -12.62 -1.91 -1.96
C GLN A 229 -13.68 -0.84 -2.20
N VAL A 230 -14.94 -1.26 -2.27
CA VAL A 230 -16.10 -0.37 -2.39
C VAL A 230 -17.04 -0.67 -1.24
N SER A 231 -17.44 0.37 -0.52
CA SER A 231 -18.36 0.26 0.60
C SER A 231 -19.78 -0.06 0.12
N LEU A 232 -20.41 -1.04 0.76
CA LEU A 232 -21.82 -1.34 0.61
C LEU A 232 -22.65 -0.90 1.84
N GLU A 233 -22.03 -0.25 2.81
CA GLU A 233 -22.74 0.26 3.99
C GLU A 233 -23.66 1.43 3.60
N PRO A 234 -24.90 1.51 4.11
CA PRO A 234 -25.87 2.53 3.69
C PRO A 234 -25.34 3.96 3.78
N ALA A 235 -24.60 4.29 4.82
CA ALA A 235 -24.07 5.64 5.05
C ALA A 235 -22.93 6.03 4.09
N THR A 236 -22.26 5.04 3.50
CA THR A 236 -21.05 5.23 2.66
C THR A 236 -21.14 4.47 1.34
N PHE A 237 -22.35 4.10 0.93
CA PHE A 237 -22.61 3.26 -0.23
C PHE A 237 -21.95 3.80 -1.50
N GLY A 238 -21.21 2.93 -2.19
CA GLY A 238 -20.54 3.26 -3.44
C GLY A 238 -19.25 4.08 -3.29
N ARG A 239 -18.79 4.42 -2.07
CA ARG A 239 -17.51 5.09 -1.86
C ARG A 239 -16.37 4.08 -1.94
N TYR A 240 -15.24 4.55 -2.44
CA TYR A 240 -13.99 3.80 -2.41
C TYR A 240 -13.51 3.61 -0.97
N ILE A 241 -12.86 2.49 -0.71
CA ILE A 241 -12.08 2.25 0.51
C ILE A 241 -10.65 1.99 0.05
N SER A 242 -9.70 2.79 0.51
CA SER A 242 -8.27 2.57 0.26
C SER A 242 -7.66 1.86 1.45
N LEU A 243 -6.90 0.80 1.14
CA LEU A 243 -6.21 -0.04 2.13
C LEU A 243 -4.73 -0.12 1.74
N ASP A 244 -3.78 -0.35 2.47
CA ASP A 244 -2.34 -0.41 2.16
C ASP A 244 -1.78 0.95 1.67
N PHE A 245 -0.93 1.55 2.48
CA PHE A 245 -0.35 2.87 2.25
C PHE A 245 1.18 2.84 2.24
N GLY A 246 1.73 1.66 1.98
CA GLY A 246 3.19 1.46 1.94
C GLY A 246 3.86 2.28 0.84
N ILE A 247 3.17 2.48 -0.29
CA ILE A 247 3.70 3.23 -1.42
C ILE A 247 2.89 4.48 -1.66
N VAL A 248 3.50 5.64 -1.45
CA VAL A 248 2.94 6.95 -1.77
C VAL A 248 3.89 7.72 -2.68
N GLY A 249 3.32 8.53 -3.57
CA GLY A 249 4.06 9.47 -4.39
C GLY A 249 3.89 10.89 -3.88
N THR A 250 4.94 11.70 -4.05
CA THR A 250 4.91 13.14 -3.79
C THR A 250 5.35 13.90 -5.02
N LEU A 251 4.60 14.94 -5.40
CA LEU A 251 5.04 15.88 -6.42
C LEU A 251 5.73 17.06 -5.74
N THR A 252 6.89 17.43 -6.26
CA THR A 252 7.54 18.68 -5.86
C THR A 252 6.82 19.89 -6.46
N GLU A 253 7.01 21.09 -5.90
CA GLU A 253 6.46 22.33 -6.48
C GLU A 253 6.92 22.52 -7.93
N VAL A 254 8.15 22.11 -8.27
CA VAL A 254 8.70 22.17 -9.63
C VAL A 254 7.95 21.25 -10.58
N ASP A 255 7.62 20.04 -10.13
CA ASP A 255 6.84 19.07 -10.92
C ASP A 255 5.42 19.61 -11.19
N THR A 256 4.77 20.17 -10.17
CA THR A 256 3.42 20.75 -10.27
C THR A 256 3.40 21.93 -11.25
N VAL A 257 4.40 22.80 -11.22
CA VAL A 257 4.53 23.93 -12.17
C VAL A 257 4.76 23.43 -13.59
N SER A 258 5.62 22.42 -13.77
CA SER A 258 5.91 21.84 -15.09
C SER A 258 4.66 21.23 -15.75
N TYR A 259 3.85 20.50 -14.97
CA TYR A 259 2.59 19.92 -15.45
C TYR A 259 1.52 20.99 -15.77
N THR A 260 1.43 22.06 -15.00
CA THR A 260 0.49 23.16 -15.27
C THR A 260 0.89 23.93 -16.53
N HIS A 261 2.18 24.09 -16.81
CA HIS A 261 2.67 24.71 -18.06
C HIS A 261 2.39 23.84 -19.29
N LEU A 262 2.57 22.52 -19.22
CA LEU A 262 2.22 21.59 -20.30
C LEU A 262 0.74 21.66 -20.64
N ARG A 263 -0.15 21.68 -19.64
CA ARG A 263 -1.60 21.79 -19.82
C ARG A 263 -2.01 23.14 -20.43
N ALA A 264 -1.34 24.24 -20.09
CA ALA A 264 -1.59 25.54 -20.66
C ALA A 264 -1.16 25.65 -22.13
N HIS A 265 -0.15 24.88 -22.56
CA HIS A 265 0.28 24.82 -23.95
C HIS A 265 -0.65 23.94 -24.82
N GLU A 266 -1.16 22.83 -24.31
CA GLU A 266 -2.11 21.99 -25.06
C GLU A 266 -3.47 22.67 -25.30
N THR A 267 -3.95 23.47 -24.35
CA THR A 267 -5.21 24.24 -24.52
C THR A 267 -5.07 25.41 -25.46
N ARG A 268 -3.86 25.92 -25.76
CA ARG A 268 -3.62 26.97 -26.75
C ARG A 268 -3.41 26.45 -28.18
N GLY A 269 -3.14 25.16 -28.35
CA GLY A 269 -2.94 24.52 -29.65
C GLY A 269 -4.21 24.02 -30.35
N ASN A 270 -5.38 24.10 -29.68
CA ASN A 270 -6.67 23.60 -30.16
C ASN A 270 -7.76 24.72 -30.30
N LEU A 271 -7.36 25.97 -30.54
CA LEU A 271 -8.27 27.08 -30.96
C LEU A 271 -7.91 27.54 -32.35
#